data_736a55700823c327f7c5af1a5c8d54b3
#
_entry.id   736a55700823c327f7c5af1a5c8d54b3
#
_cell.length_a   1.000
_cell.length_b   1.000
_cell.length_c   1.000
_cell.angle_alpha   90.00
_cell.angle_beta   90.00
_cell.angle_gamma   90.00
#
_symmetry.space_group_name_H-M   'P 1'
#
loop_
_entity.id
_entity.type
_entity.pdbx_description
1 polymer ?
#
loop_
_entity_poly.entity_id
_entity_poly.type
_entity_poly.pdbx_seq_one_letter_code
_entity_poly.pdbx_strand_id
1 'polypeptide(L)'
;MSRSLTVQKIDGKPGQVYYPLQLHDTPKPVLGPGELLVKIHAAALNHRDLFVRQHLYPGISFTSPLLSDGCGTVVETGPECSAQLLHQRVIVCPVRGWDADVDAPEDANRYAVIGASNRYPDGTAQDYLVVREPDVVRCPEHLSTLEAAALPLVGLTGWRALVTKSRNAHPGRNILVTGIGGGVALQVLQLGVARGCRVYVTSSDPEKIERAVRMGAQGGVNYRTEAWEKQLQALLPADRPYLDAVIDGAGGDIVARTTRLLKAGGVICVYGMTVAPRMEWAMPAVLKHIDMLACTTGSRAEFRALVEFVQEHQIRPVVSRVVRGLDNLEGIDGLFEDMKVGRQFGKLVIDVDSTES
;
A
#
# COMPACT_ATOMS: atom_id res chain seq x y z
N MET A 1 -22.72 8.88 -19.27
CA MET A 1 -22.64 7.58 -18.55
C MET A 1 -21.31 7.55 -17.83
N SER A 2 -21.17 6.77 -16.79
CA SER A 2 -19.95 6.60 -16.00
C SER A 2 -19.42 5.19 -16.22
N ARG A 3 -18.11 4.99 -16.32
CA ARG A 3 -17.50 3.66 -16.49
C ARG A 3 -17.09 3.10 -15.13
N SER A 4 -17.15 1.79 -14.99
CA SER A 4 -16.74 1.07 -13.78
C SER A 4 -16.08 -0.26 -14.16
N LEU A 5 -14.90 -0.52 -13.61
CA LEU A 5 -14.14 -1.75 -13.87
C LEU A 5 -14.30 -2.73 -12.70
N THR A 6 -14.81 -3.91 -13.00
CA THR A 6 -15.02 -5.01 -12.05
C THR A 6 -14.26 -6.26 -12.48
N VAL A 7 -14.47 -7.38 -11.80
CA VAL A 7 -14.05 -8.71 -12.22
C VAL A 7 -15.28 -9.56 -12.58
N GLN A 8 -15.17 -10.32 -13.67
CA GLN A 8 -16.20 -11.26 -14.07
C GLN A 8 -16.02 -12.58 -13.31
N LYS A 9 -17.09 -13.03 -12.65
CA LYS A 9 -17.11 -14.35 -12.01
C LYS A 9 -17.07 -15.45 -13.07
N ILE A 10 -16.11 -16.35 -12.94
CA ILE A 10 -16.01 -17.61 -13.68
C ILE A 10 -15.78 -18.76 -12.72
N ASP A 11 -16.10 -19.98 -13.13
CA ASP A 11 -15.88 -21.15 -12.30
C ASP A 11 -14.38 -21.47 -12.16
N GLY A 12 -13.98 -21.90 -10.99
CA GLY A 12 -12.60 -22.29 -10.69
C GLY A 12 -12.30 -22.34 -9.20
N LYS A 13 -11.22 -23.03 -8.84
CA LYS A 13 -10.78 -23.13 -7.45
C LYS A 13 -9.89 -21.93 -7.08
N PRO A 14 -9.89 -21.50 -5.81
CA PRO A 14 -8.96 -20.48 -5.30
C PRO A 14 -7.50 -20.79 -5.67
N GLY A 15 -6.79 -19.79 -6.20
CA GLY A 15 -5.41 -19.91 -6.67
C GLY A 15 -5.23 -20.56 -8.05
N GLN A 16 -6.29 -21.15 -8.63
CA GLN A 16 -6.28 -21.74 -9.97
C GLN A 16 -7.11 -20.94 -10.98
N VAL A 17 -8.07 -20.14 -10.50
CA VAL A 17 -8.86 -19.21 -11.31
C VAL A 17 -8.15 -17.86 -11.42
N TYR A 18 -8.38 -17.17 -12.51
CA TYR A 18 -7.97 -15.78 -12.72
C TYR A 18 -9.12 -15.01 -13.35
N TYR A 19 -9.83 -14.23 -12.55
CA TYR A 19 -11.04 -13.53 -12.97
C TYR A 19 -10.74 -12.47 -14.03
N PRO A 20 -11.39 -12.53 -15.21
CA PRO A 20 -11.24 -11.51 -16.24
C PRO A 20 -11.72 -10.14 -15.74
N LEU A 21 -11.11 -9.08 -16.27
CA LEU A 21 -11.59 -7.71 -16.10
C LEU A 21 -12.86 -7.51 -16.92
N GLN A 22 -13.79 -6.74 -16.37
CA GLN A 22 -15.04 -6.38 -17.04
C GLN A 22 -15.37 -4.91 -16.83
N LEU A 23 -15.55 -4.19 -17.94
CA LEU A 23 -15.93 -2.78 -17.91
C LEU A 23 -17.46 -2.68 -18.06
N HIS A 24 -18.06 -1.80 -17.27
CA HIS A 24 -19.51 -1.54 -17.30
C HIS A 24 -19.76 -0.05 -17.46
N ASP A 25 -20.82 0.26 -18.20
CA ASP A 25 -21.44 1.59 -18.16
C ASP A 25 -22.47 1.64 -17.03
N THR A 26 -22.33 2.64 -16.17
CA THR A 26 -23.22 2.86 -15.03
C THR A 26 -23.82 4.27 -15.08
N PRO A 27 -25.02 4.50 -14.52
CA PRO A 27 -25.52 5.86 -14.37
C PRO A 27 -24.60 6.65 -13.43
N LYS A 28 -24.55 7.98 -13.62
CA LYS A 28 -23.88 8.86 -12.65
C LYS A 28 -24.56 8.69 -11.28
N PRO A 29 -23.80 8.46 -10.19
CA PRO A 29 -24.38 8.26 -8.86
C PRO A 29 -25.12 9.52 -8.37
N VAL A 30 -26.08 9.31 -7.47
CA VAL A 30 -26.83 10.36 -6.77
C VAL A 30 -26.36 10.38 -5.32
N LEU A 31 -26.13 11.58 -4.77
CA LEU A 31 -25.61 11.79 -3.43
C LEU A 31 -26.70 11.78 -2.36
N GLY A 32 -26.40 11.13 -1.25
CA GLY A 32 -27.09 11.25 0.03
C GLY A 32 -26.46 12.31 0.96
N PRO A 33 -27.04 12.49 2.18
CA PRO A 33 -26.46 13.34 3.20
C PRO A 33 -25.07 12.88 3.64
N GLY A 34 -24.13 13.80 3.79
CA GLY A 34 -22.75 13.53 4.20
C GLY A 34 -21.87 12.87 3.12
N GLU A 35 -22.35 12.82 1.86
CA GLU A 35 -21.65 12.21 0.74
C GLU A 35 -21.09 13.24 -0.25
N LEU A 36 -19.97 12.91 -0.83
CA LEU A 36 -19.26 13.67 -1.86
C LEU A 36 -19.22 12.84 -3.15
N LEU A 37 -19.37 13.48 -4.29
CA LEU A 37 -19.06 12.88 -5.58
C LEU A 37 -17.65 13.26 -6.01
N VAL A 38 -16.79 12.28 -6.08
CA VAL A 38 -15.41 12.44 -6.55
C VAL A 38 -15.30 11.93 -7.97
N LYS A 39 -14.90 12.80 -8.91
CA LYS A 39 -14.46 12.40 -10.23
C LYS A 39 -13.04 11.84 -10.07
N ILE A 40 -12.85 10.56 -10.32
CA ILE A 40 -11.55 9.90 -10.21
C ILE A 40 -10.73 10.23 -11.45
N HIS A 41 -9.51 10.69 -11.25
CA HIS A 41 -8.55 10.99 -12.32
C HIS A 41 -7.48 9.91 -12.44
N ALA A 42 -7.09 9.30 -11.31
CA ALA A 42 -6.15 8.19 -11.30
C ALA A 42 -6.49 7.18 -10.20
N ALA A 43 -6.25 5.91 -10.48
CA ALA A 43 -6.41 4.79 -9.56
C ALA A 43 -5.17 3.88 -9.60
N ALA A 44 -4.80 3.23 -8.50
CA ALA A 44 -3.59 2.44 -8.45
C ALA A 44 -3.80 1.03 -7.88
N LEU A 45 -3.12 0.06 -8.48
CA LEU A 45 -3.17 -1.35 -8.11
C LEU A 45 -2.42 -1.61 -6.81
N ASN A 46 -2.91 -2.59 -6.07
CA ASN A 46 -2.27 -3.19 -4.89
C ASN A 46 -2.22 -4.72 -5.02
N HIS A 47 -1.34 -5.37 -4.25
CA HIS A 47 -1.19 -6.83 -4.32
C HIS A 47 -2.48 -7.59 -3.98
N ARG A 48 -3.35 -6.98 -3.14
CA ARG A 48 -4.68 -7.52 -2.85
C ARG A 48 -5.56 -7.65 -4.10
N ASP A 49 -5.44 -6.76 -5.07
CA ASP A 49 -6.25 -6.76 -6.28
C ASP A 49 -5.86 -7.94 -7.19
N LEU A 50 -4.57 -8.31 -7.20
CA LEU A 50 -4.11 -9.56 -7.81
C LEU A 50 -4.72 -10.78 -7.09
N PHE A 51 -4.72 -10.79 -5.75
CA PHE A 51 -5.33 -11.86 -4.97
C PHE A 51 -6.87 -11.94 -5.16
N VAL A 52 -7.55 -10.81 -5.37
CA VAL A 52 -8.97 -10.79 -5.77
C VAL A 52 -9.15 -11.56 -7.08
N ARG A 53 -8.37 -11.27 -8.11
CA ARG A 53 -8.45 -11.96 -9.41
C ARG A 53 -8.11 -13.45 -9.32
N GLN A 54 -7.27 -13.85 -8.37
CA GLN A 54 -6.88 -15.24 -8.11
C GLN A 54 -7.83 -15.97 -7.14
N HIS A 55 -8.90 -15.33 -6.66
CA HIS A 55 -9.78 -15.84 -5.60
C HIS A 55 -9.02 -16.20 -4.30
N LEU A 56 -7.99 -15.46 -3.97
CA LEU A 56 -7.19 -15.64 -2.76
C LEU A 56 -7.47 -14.56 -1.69
N TYR A 57 -8.33 -13.58 -1.99
CA TYR A 57 -8.73 -12.53 -1.07
C TYR A 57 -10.12 -12.81 -0.50
N PRO A 58 -10.36 -12.59 0.81
CA PRO A 58 -11.68 -12.84 1.39
C PRO A 58 -12.71 -11.76 1.01
N GLY A 59 -13.98 -12.14 0.97
CA GLY A 59 -15.10 -11.20 0.84
C GLY A 59 -15.17 -10.48 -0.51
N ILE A 60 -14.89 -11.18 -1.61
CA ILE A 60 -14.91 -10.62 -2.98
C ILE A 60 -16.34 -10.26 -3.40
N SER A 61 -16.52 -9.06 -3.95
CA SER A 61 -17.69 -8.65 -4.74
C SER A 61 -17.35 -8.68 -6.24
N PHE A 62 -18.28 -9.19 -7.03
CA PHE A 62 -18.18 -9.19 -8.50
C PHE A 62 -18.96 -8.04 -9.14
N THR A 63 -19.63 -7.23 -8.33
CA THR A 63 -20.43 -6.08 -8.78
C THR A 63 -19.86 -4.74 -8.34
N SER A 64 -18.97 -4.74 -7.33
CA SER A 64 -18.31 -3.52 -6.87
C SER A 64 -17.04 -3.24 -7.70
N PRO A 65 -16.74 -1.96 -7.99
CA PRO A 65 -15.52 -1.60 -8.71
C PRO A 65 -14.27 -2.11 -8.03
N LEU A 66 -13.24 -2.43 -8.80
CA LEU A 66 -11.91 -2.78 -8.30
C LEU A 66 -11.20 -1.55 -7.68
N LEU A 67 -10.04 -1.82 -7.10
CA LEU A 67 -9.03 -0.90 -6.60
C LEU A 67 -9.48 -0.08 -5.38
N SER A 68 -8.51 0.23 -4.53
CA SER A 68 -8.72 0.97 -3.28
C SER A 68 -8.01 2.33 -3.26
N ASP A 69 -7.06 2.53 -4.16
CA ASP A 69 -6.24 3.73 -4.21
C ASP A 69 -6.74 4.65 -5.32
N GLY A 70 -7.06 5.89 -4.99
CA GLY A 70 -7.51 6.86 -5.98
C GLY A 70 -7.24 8.31 -5.59
N CYS A 71 -7.05 9.12 -6.62
CA CYS A 71 -7.01 10.58 -6.56
C CYS A 71 -8.02 11.14 -7.55
N GLY A 72 -8.76 12.15 -7.12
CA GLY A 72 -9.77 12.78 -7.95
C GLY A 72 -10.13 14.18 -7.46
N THR A 73 -11.14 14.79 -8.09
CA THR A 73 -11.68 16.10 -7.72
C THR A 73 -13.10 15.93 -7.21
N VAL A 74 -13.44 16.57 -6.11
CA VAL A 74 -14.83 16.66 -5.62
C VAL A 74 -15.61 17.53 -6.59
N VAL A 75 -16.57 16.95 -7.30
CA VAL A 75 -17.37 17.65 -8.32
C VAL A 75 -18.76 18.01 -7.84
N GLU A 76 -19.22 17.37 -6.76
CA GLU A 76 -20.54 17.62 -6.17
C GLU A 76 -20.49 17.26 -4.67
N THR A 77 -21.23 18.03 -3.85
CA THR A 77 -21.35 17.80 -2.41
C THR A 77 -22.82 17.57 -2.06
N GLY A 78 -23.11 16.50 -1.35
CA GLY A 78 -24.44 16.26 -0.80
C GLY A 78 -24.79 17.19 0.37
N PRO A 79 -26.02 17.14 0.86
CA PRO A 79 -26.41 17.85 2.07
C PRO A 79 -25.48 17.46 3.24
N GLU A 80 -25.25 18.41 4.17
CA GLU A 80 -24.43 18.23 5.39
C GLU A 80 -22.91 18.14 5.14
N CYS A 81 -22.44 18.22 3.90
CA CYS A 81 -21.02 18.27 3.58
C CYS A 81 -20.44 19.68 3.60
N SER A 82 -19.15 19.79 3.88
CA SER A 82 -18.42 21.05 3.80
C SER A 82 -18.28 21.52 2.36
N ALA A 83 -18.79 22.72 2.06
CA ALA A 83 -18.60 23.36 0.76
C ALA A 83 -17.12 23.63 0.41
N GLN A 84 -16.23 23.62 1.40
CA GLN A 84 -14.79 23.85 1.20
C GLN A 84 -14.09 22.72 0.43
N LEU A 85 -14.72 21.55 0.31
CA LEU A 85 -14.18 20.42 -0.45
C LEU A 85 -14.59 20.47 -1.93
N LEU A 86 -15.60 21.24 -2.30
CA LEU A 86 -16.03 21.37 -3.68
C LEU A 86 -14.88 21.90 -4.55
N HIS A 87 -14.64 21.24 -5.68
CA HIS A 87 -13.54 21.49 -6.61
C HIS A 87 -12.13 21.25 -6.04
N GLN A 88 -12.02 20.70 -4.83
CA GLN A 88 -10.72 20.33 -4.28
C GLN A 88 -10.26 18.96 -4.80
N ARG A 89 -8.97 18.87 -5.09
CA ARG A 89 -8.33 17.58 -5.38
C ARG A 89 -8.14 16.82 -4.09
N VAL A 90 -8.59 15.56 -4.05
CA VAL A 90 -8.61 14.71 -2.87
C VAL A 90 -8.01 13.34 -3.14
N ILE A 91 -7.50 12.71 -2.08
CA ILE A 91 -7.05 11.32 -2.04
C ILE A 91 -8.07 10.54 -1.24
N VAL A 92 -8.47 9.37 -1.74
CA VAL A 92 -9.45 8.49 -1.09
C VAL A 92 -8.76 7.64 -0.02
N CYS A 93 -9.30 7.63 1.19
CA CYS A 93 -8.88 6.68 2.23
C CYS A 93 -9.21 5.25 1.78
N PRO A 94 -8.24 4.31 1.77
CA PRO A 94 -8.45 2.99 1.19
C PRO A 94 -9.25 2.04 2.09
N VAL A 95 -9.60 2.46 3.30
CA VAL A 95 -10.29 1.65 4.31
C VAL A 95 -11.60 2.28 4.79
N ARG A 96 -12.49 1.44 5.28
CA ARG A 96 -13.73 1.83 5.97
C ARG A 96 -13.80 1.13 7.32
N GLY A 97 -14.49 1.74 8.28
CA GLY A 97 -14.77 1.13 9.59
C GLY A 97 -13.58 1.07 10.53
N TRP A 98 -12.58 1.94 10.34
CA TRP A 98 -11.47 2.13 11.26
C TRP A 98 -11.14 3.62 11.39
N ASP A 99 -11.52 4.22 12.50
CA ASP A 99 -11.46 5.66 12.67
C ASP A 99 -10.15 6.15 13.29
N ALA A 100 -9.82 5.68 14.48
CA ALA A 100 -8.68 6.21 15.24
C ALA A 100 -8.01 5.23 16.21
N ASP A 101 -8.63 4.11 16.55
CA ASP A 101 -8.06 3.17 17.52
C ASP A 101 -6.68 2.69 17.04
N VAL A 102 -5.69 2.72 17.95
CA VAL A 102 -4.27 2.44 17.61
C VAL A 102 -3.97 0.94 17.53
N ASP A 103 -4.79 0.11 18.17
CA ASP A 103 -4.54 -1.32 18.24
C ASP A 103 -5.17 -2.08 17.08
N ALA A 104 -6.46 -1.82 16.79
CA ALA A 104 -7.25 -2.51 15.78
C ALA A 104 -8.46 -1.66 15.36
N PRO A 105 -9.21 -2.04 14.31
CA PRO A 105 -10.48 -1.40 14.00
C PRO A 105 -11.46 -1.47 15.19
N GLU A 106 -12.16 -0.36 15.46
CA GLU A 106 -13.14 -0.23 16.55
C GLU A 106 -14.23 -1.31 16.48
N ASP A 107 -14.60 -1.72 15.27
CA ASP A 107 -15.46 -2.86 15.00
C ASP A 107 -14.92 -3.66 13.81
N ALA A 108 -14.36 -4.83 14.09
CA ALA A 108 -13.81 -5.73 13.07
C ALA A 108 -14.86 -6.16 12.03
N ASN A 109 -16.15 -6.14 12.37
CA ASN A 109 -17.23 -6.49 11.44
C ASN A 109 -17.52 -5.36 10.44
N ARG A 110 -17.16 -4.13 10.77
CA ARG A 110 -17.31 -2.95 9.91
C ARG A 110 -16.05 -2.59 9.15
N TYR A 111 -14.92 -3.17 9.49
CA TYR A 111 -13.67 -2.90 8.79
C TYR A 111 -13.60 -3.61 7.45
N ALA A 112 -13.22 -2.88 6.40
CA ALA A 112 -12.79 -3.44 5.12
C ALA A 112 -11.90 -2.46 4.34
N VAL A 113 -11.02 -3.03 3.51
CA VAL A 113 -10.39 -2.30 2.40
C VAL A 113 -11.40 -2.25 1.25
N ILE A 114 -11.60 -1.07 0.66
CA ILE A 114 -12.50 -0.88 -0.48
C ILE A 114 -11.93 -1.51 -1.77
N GLY A 115 -12.73 -1.60 -2.81
CA GLY A 115 -12.37 -2.22 -4.10
C GLY A 115 -12.71 -3.72 -4.12
N ALA A 116 -13.69 -4.10 -4.92
CA ALA A 116 -14.24 -5.46 -5.03
C ALA A 116 -14.58 -6.08 -3.67
N SER A 117 -15.04 -5.28 -2.71
CA SER A 117 -15.42 -5.70 -1.37
C SER A 117 -16.93 -5.99 -1.30
N ASN A 118 -17.33 -7.10 -0.66
CA ASN A 118 -18.72 -7.39 -0.40
C ASN A 118 -19.30 -6.62 0.80
N ARG A 119 -18.49 -5.87 1.54
CA ARG A 119 -18.93 -5.03 2.68
C ARG A 119 -19.28 -3.61 2.27
N TYR A 120 -18.53 -3.08 1.29
CA TYR A 120 -18.71 -1.72 0.78
C TYR A 120 -18.71 -1.75 -0.74
N PRO A 121 -19.65 -1.06 -1.38
CA PRO A 121 -19.74 -1.03 -2.84
C PRO A 121 -18.67 -0.14 -3.47
N ASP A 122 -17.83 0.48 -2.65
CA ASP A 122 -16.83 1.44 -3.07
C ASP A 122 -15.65 0.76 -3.77
N GLY A 123 -15.08 1.46 -4.74
CA GLY A 123 -13.83 1.10 -5.42
C GLY A 123 -13.40 2.26 -6.31
N THR A 124 -12.12 2.41 -6.56
CA THR A 124 -11.59 3.58 -7.26
C THR A 124 -11.42 3.37 -8.76
N ALA A 125 -11.61 2.14 -9.27
CA ALA A 125 -11.55 1.84 -10.71
C ALA A 125 -12.87 2.22 -11.42
N GLN A 126 -13.24 3.50 -11.36
CA GLN A 126 -14.44 4.06 -11.98
C GLN A 126 -14.30 5.56 -12.23
N ASP A 127 -15.15 6.12 -13.10
CA ASP A 127 -15.11 7.56 -13.41
C ASP A 127 -15.57 8.43 -12.22
N TYR A 128 -16.60 7.99 -11.48
CA TYR A 128 -17.18 8.73 -10.35
C TYR A 128 -17.38 7.82 -9.15
N LEU A 129 -16.88 8.25 -8.01
CA LEU A 129 -17.00 7.54 -6.74
C LEU A 129 -17.78 8.39 -5.73
N VAL A 130 -18.82 7.81 -5.13
CA VAL A 130 -19.48 8.37 -3.96
C VAL A 130 -18.71 7.96 -2.71
N VAL A 131 -18.33 8.92 -1.89
CA VAL A 131 -17.62 8.69 -0.63
C VAL A 131 -18.20 9.57 0.46
N ARG A 132 -18.10 9.14 1.72
CA ARG A 132 -18.40 10.02 2.86
C ARG A 132 -17.27 11.03 3.04
N GLU A 133 -17.62 12.24 3.45
CA GLU A 133 -16.63 13.32 3.65
C GLU A 133 -15.42 12.89 4.51
N PRO A 134 -15.56 12.15 5.64
CA PRO A 134 -14.40 11.71 6.43
C PRO A 134 -13.45 10.72 5.72
N ASP A 135 -13.88 10.15 4.61
CA ASP A 135 -13.13 9.14 3.85
C ASP A 135 -12.24 9.73 2.75
N VAL A 136 -12.11 11.05 2.70
CA VAL A 136 -11.17 11.75 1.82
C VAL A 136 -10.26 12.70 2.59
N VAL A 137 -9.08 12.96 2.03
CA VAL A 137 -8.14 13.97 2.53
C VAL A 137 -7.72 14.83 1.34
N ARG A 138 -7.54 16.15 1.55
CA ARG A 138 -7.00 17.02 0.50
C ARG A 138 -5.67 16.49 0.01
N CYS A 139 -5.53 16.46 -1.31
CA CYS A 139 -4.30 16.01 -1.95
C CYS A 139 -3.17 17.00 -1.66
N PRO A 140 -1.96 16.57 -1.25
CA PRO A 140 -0.78 17.41 -1.17
C PRO A 140 -0.52 18.13 -2.51
N GLU A 141 -0.26 19.43 -2.44
CA GLU A 141 -0.15 20.27 -3.64
C GLU A 141 1.01 19.88 -4.55
N HIS A 142 2.12 19.41 -3.94
CA HIS A 142 3.34 19.01 -4.65
C HIS A 142 3.18 17.69 -5.45
N LEU A 143 2.17 16.87 -5.14
CA LEU A 143 1.96 15.60 -5.84
C LEU A 143 1.21 15.80 -7.15
N SER A 144 1.66 15.16 -8.20
CA SER A 144 0.84 14.92 -9.39
C SER A 144 -0.33 13.99 -9.05
N THR A 145 -1.34 13.96 -9.89
CA THR A 145 -2.51 13.08 -9.70
C THR A 145 -2.12 11.59 -9.64
N LEU A 146 -1.15 11.19 -10.47
CA LEU A 146 -0.64 9.81 -10.50
C LEU A 146 0.13 9.45 -9.22
N GLU A 147 0.99 10.36 -8.74
CA GLU A 147 1.70 10.18 -7.45
C GLU A 147 0.73 10.14 -6.28
N ALA A 148 -0.29 11.00 -6.30
CA ALA A 148 -1.31 11.04 -5.25
C ALA A 148 -2.14 9.74 -5.20
N ALA A 149 -2.52 9.17 -6.35
CA ALA A 149 -3.18 7.87 -6.41
C ALA A 149 -2.24 6.72 -5.99
N ALA A 150 -0.94 6.88 -6.09
CA ALA A 150 0.05 5.89 -5.69
C ALA A 150 0.31 5.83 -4.17
N LEU A 151 -0.25 6.76 -3.38
CA LEU A 151 0.02 6.90 -1.94
C LEU A 151 -0.85 6.03 -1.02
N PRO A 152 -2.21 5.96 -1.17
CA PRO A 152 -3.12 5.63 -0.08
C PRO A 152 -2.79 4.34 0.67
N LEU A 153 -2.99 3.18 0.09
CA LEU A 153 -2.86 1.90 0.82
C LEU A 153 -1.41 1.59 1.21
N VAL A 154 -0.48 1.81 0.30
CA VAL A 154 0.93 1.51 0.56
C VAL A 154 1.55 2.49 1.55
N GLY A 155 1.16 3.76 1.49
CA GLY A 155 1.57 4.78 2.44
C GLY A 155 1.01 4.51 3.84
N LEU A 156 -0.30 4.25 3.93
CA LEU A 156 -0.98 3.95 5.19
C LEU A 156 -0.40 2.70 5.87
N THR A 157 -0.20 1.63 5.10
CA THR A 157 0.42 0.39 5.60
C THR A 157 1.85 0.65 6.06
N GLY A 158 2.64 1.37 5.25
CA GLY A 158 4.03 1.73 5.59
C GLY A 158 4.13 2.61 6.83
N TRP A 159 3.25 3.61 6.96
CA TRP A 159 3.15 4.47 8.14
C TRP A 159 2.86 3.64 9.38
N ARG A 160 1.80 2.85 9.36
CA ARG A 160 1.43 2.03 10.50
C ARG A 160 2.53 1.04 10.88
N ALA A 161 3.13 0.34 9.91
CA ALA A 161 4.20 -0.62 10.16
C ALA A 161 5.42 0.04 10.81
N LEU A 162 5.87 1.16 10.25
CA LEU A 162 7.09 1.83 10.69
C LEU A 162 6.87 2.71 11.93
N VAL A 163 5.82 3.53 11.94
CA VAL A 163 5.60 4.55 12.98
C VAL A 163 4.85 3.97 14.16
N THR A 164 3.66 3.43 13.92
CA THR A 164 2.75 2.99 14.98
C THR A 164 3.19 1.67 15.60
N LYS A 165 3.40 0.65 14.76
CA LYS A 165 3.68 -0.71 15.26
C LYS A 165 5.14 -0.92 15.65
N SER A 166 6.10 -0.61 14.78
CA SER A 166 7.50 -0.84 15.13
C SER A 166 8.02 0.11 16.22
N ARG A 167 7.45 1.32 16.31
CA ARG A 167 7.88 2.39 17.22
C ARG A 167 9.37 2.74 17.08
N ASN A 168 9.95 2.46 15.90
CA ASN A 168 11.37 2.68 15.63
C ASN A 168 11.63 3.77 14.57
N ALA A 169 10.64 4.58 14.23
CA ALA A 169 10.76 5.69 13.28
C ALA A 169 11.43 6.92 13.91
N HIS A 170 12.67 6.76 14.37
CA HIS A 170 13.45 7.81 15.05
C HIS A 170 14.84 7.96 14.45
N PRO A 171 15.48 9.15 14.55
CA PRO A 171 16.83 9.37 14.04
C PRO A 171 17.85 8.34 14.54
N GLY A 172 18.68 7.85 13.62
CA GLY A 172 19.75 6.90 13.91
C GLY A 172 19.33 5.44 14.15
N ARG A 173 18.02 5.12 14.09
CA ARG A 173 17.54 3.73 14.15
C ARG A 173 17.86 2.99 12.87
N ASN A 174 18.34 1.74 12.98
CA ASN A 174 18.64 0.87 11.86
C ASN A 174 17.40 0.03 11.53
N ILE A 175 16.81 0.25 10.36
CA ILE A 175 15.57 -0.39 9.89
C ILE A 175 15.87 -1.23 8.67
N LEU A 176 15.56 -2.51 8.68
CA LEU A 176 15.56 -3.34 7.48
C LEU A 176 14.16 -3.34 6.85
N VAL A 177 14.11 -3.12 5.55
CA VAL A 177 12.88 -3.20 4.75
C VAL A 177 13.05 -4.30 3.70
N THR A 178 12.19 -5.31 3.72
CA THR A 178 12.27 -6.43 2.79
C THR A 178 11.56 -6.15 1.47
N GLY A 179 12.05 -6.76 0.39
CA GLY A 179 11.37 -6.72 -0.92
C GLY A 179 11.30 -5.34 -1.54
N ILE A 180 12.43 -4.59 -1.53
CA ILE A 180 12.46 -3.24 -2.13
C ILE A 180 12.11 -3.30 -3.62
N GLY A 181 11.20 -2.44 -4.01
CA GLY A 181 10.54 -2.42 -5.32
C GLY A 181 9.03 -2.54 -5.20
N GLY A 182 8.51 -3.14 -4.12
CA GLY A 182 7.10 -3.10 -3.76
C GLY A 182 6.69 -1.73 -3.20
N GLY A 183 5.44 -1.33 -3.42
CA GLY A 183 4.94 0.00 -3.03
C GLY A 183 5.10 0.28 -1.54
N VAL A 184 4.73 -0.68 -0.65
CA VAL A 184 4.88 -0.50 0.81
C VAL A 184 6.34 -0.34 1.19
N ALA A 185 7.24 -1.19 0.66
CA ALA A 185 8.66 -1.13 0.98
C ALA A 185 9.29 0.22 0.59
N LEU A 186 8.91 0.77 -0.57
CA LEU A 186 9.37 2.08 -1.01
C LEU A 186 8.81 3.22 -0.15
N GLN A 187 7.57 3.13 0.29
CA GLN A 187 7.01 4.12 1.22
C GLN A 187 7.70 4.05 2.59
N VAL A 188 7.96 2.85 3.11
CA VAL A 188 8.72 2.70 4.37
C VAL A 188 10.13 3.26 4.25
N LEU A 189 10.81 3.05 3.11
CA LEU A 189 12.12 3.67 2.84
C LEU A 189 12.02 5.20 2.91
N GLN A 190 11.10 5.80 2.16
CA GLN A 190 10.97 7.26 2.09
C GLN A 190 10.57 7.87 3.44
N LEU A 191 9.61 7.28 4.14
CA LEU A 191 9.19 7.69 5.48
C LEU A 191 10.33 7.55 6.50
N GLY A 192 11.07 6.43 6.46
CA GLY A 192 12.19 6.18 7.35
C GLY A 192 13.33 7.18 7.16
N VAL A 193 13.69 7.45 5.89
CA VAL A 193 14.72 8.46 5.55
C VAL A 193 14.30 9.85 6.03
N ALA A 194 13.06 10.25 5.76
CA ALA A 194 12.53 11.54 6.20
C ALA A 194 12.51 11.69 7.75
N ARG A 195 12.38 10.57 8.47
CA ARG A 195 12.47 10.52 9.94
C ARG A 195 13.89 10.36 10.49
N GLY A 196 14.91 10.39 9.62
CA GLY A 196 16.31 10.26 10.01
C GLY A 196 16.74 8.84 10.39
N CYS A 197 15.98 7.81 10.01
CA CYS A 197 16.39 6.42 10.19
C CYS A 197 17.50 6.05 9.19
N ARG A 198 18.34 5.09 9.57
CA ARG A 198 19.26 4.39 8.67
C ARG A 198 18.51 3.19 8.10
N VAL A 199 18.06 3.31 6.85
CA VAL A 199 17.24 2.27 6.21
C VAL A 199 18.12 1.38 5.35
N TYR A 200 18.01 0.07 5.54
CA TYR A 200 18.63 -0.99 4.76
C TYR A 200 17.55 -1.77 4.01
N VAL A 201 17.88 -2.33 2.85
CA VAL A 201 16.88 -2.98 1.99
C VAL A 201 17.32 -4.36 1.52
N THR A 202 16.34 -5.21 1.15
CA THR A 202 16.62 -6.46 0.44
C THR A 202 15.92 -6.50 -0.91
N SER A 203 16.57 -7.09 -1.91
CA SER A 203 15.97 -7.43 -3.20
C SER A 203 16.69 -8.63 -3.79
N SER A 204 16.08 -9.30 -4.79
CA SER A 204 16.80 -10.23 -5.68
C SER A 204 17.44 -9.52 -6.88
N ASP A 205 17.11 -8.25 -7.06
CA ASP A 205 17.53 -7.42 -8.19
C ASP A 205 18.50 -6.32 -7.71
N PRO A 206 19.77 -6.35 -8.12
CA PRO A 206 20.76 -5.35 -7.73
C PRO A 206 20.38 -3.92 -8.16
N GLU A 207 19.75 -3.75 -9.34
CA GLU A 207 19.36 -2.42 -9.80
C GLU A 207 18.32 -1.78 -8.88
N LYS A 208 17.41 -2.58 -8.32
CA LYS A 208 16.44 -2.10 -7.33
C LYS A 208 17.13 -1.66 -6.04
N ILE A 209 18.18 -2.35 -5.61
CA ILE A 209 18.99 -1.97 -4.45
C ILE A 209 19.70 -0.62 -4.72
N GLU A 210 20.34 -0.49 -5.87
CA GLU A 210 21.02 0.77 -6.25
C GLU A 210 20.03 1.95 -6.33
N ARG A 211 18.83 1.72 -6.87
CA ARG A 211 17.78 2.75 -6.91
C ARG A 211 17.37 3.15 -5.49
N ALA A 212 17.22 2.18 -4.57
CA ALA A 212 16.89 2.46 -3.18
C ALA A 212 18.01 3.25 -2.46
N VAL A 213 19.28 2.97 -2.75
CA VAL A 213 20.42 3.73 -2.23
C VAL A 213 20.37 5.17 -2.72
N ARG A 214 20.08 5.41 -4.00
CA ARG A 214 19.87 6.78 -4.53
C ARG A 214 18.68 7.51 -3.87
N MET A 215 17.72 6.77 -3.32
CA MET A 215 16.60 7.31 -2.55
C MET A 215 16.90 7.49 -1.05
N GLY A 216 18.14 7.22 -0.60
CA GLY A 216 18.59 7.44 0.78
C GLY A 216 18.75 6.19 1.65
N ALA A 217 18.58 4.97 1.08
CA ALA A 217 18.95 3.77 1.81
C ALA A 217 20.46 3.75 2.07
N GLN A 218 20.87 3.29 3.26
CA GLN A 218 22.29 3.18 3.63
C GLN A 218 23.00 2.03 2.91
N GLY A 219 22.25 1.08 2.39
CA GLY A 219 22.73 -0.06 1.64
C GLY A 219 21.65 -1.13 1.50
N GLY A 220 22.00 -2.21 0.82
CA GLY A 220 21.09 -3.33 0.66
C GLY A 220 21.83 -4.60 0.28
N VAL A 221 21.11 -5.72 0.36
CA VAL A 221 21.65 -7.05 0.07
C VAL A 221 20.72 -7.85 -0.82
N ASN A 222 21.31 -8.71 -1.65
CA ASN A 222 20.55 -9.67 -2.43
C ASN A 222 20.19 -10.88 -1.55
N TYR A 223 18.89 -11.01 -1.23
CA TYR A 223 18.40 -12.09 -0.37
C TYR A 223 18.54 -13.51 -0.96
N ARG A 224 18.85 -13.63 -2.26
CA ARG A 224 19.15 -14.92 -2.91
C ARG A 224 20.61 -15.34 -2.72
N THR A 225 21.47 -14.44 -2.27
CA THR A 225 22.86 -14.77 -1.97
C THR A 225 22.91 -15.58 -0.66
N GLU A 226 23.74 -16.62 -0.64
CA GLU A 226 23.98 -17.40 0.57
C GLU A 226 24.53 -16.49 1.70
N ALA A 227 24.00 -16.68 2.90
CA ALA A 227 24.40 -15.90 4.09
C ALA A 227 24.33 -14.38 3.90
N TRP A 228 23.30 -13.87 3.17
CA TRP A 228 23.08 -12.44 2.95
C TRP A 228 23.00 -11.63 4.25
N GLU A 229 22.58 -12.25 5.32
CA GLU A 229 22.54 -11.66 6.67
C GLU A 229 23.93 -11.25 7.19
N LYS A 230 25.00 -11.96 6.81
CA LYS A 230 26.37 -11.57 7.14
C LYS A 230 26.83 -10.35 6.34
N GLN A 231 26.38 -10.25 5.07
CA GLN A 231 26.65 -9.07 4.26
C GLN A 231 25.93 -7.87 4.84
N LEU A 232 24.67 -8.00 5.25
CA LEU A 232 23.92 -6.95 5.91
C LEU A 232 24.58 -6.53 7.24
N GLN A 233 25.03 -7.50 8.04
CA GLN A 233 25.76 -7.22 9.29
C GLN A 233 26.98 -6.34 9.06
N ALA A 234 27.72 -6.55 7.98
CA ALA A 234 28.92 -5.76 7.63
C ALA A 234 28.57 -4.32 7.19
N LEU A 235 27.33 -4.05 6.76
CA LEU A 235 26.88 -2.71 6.41
C LEU A 235 26.41 -1.89 7.62
N LEU A 236 26.12 -2.55 8.75
CA LEU A 236 25.65 -1.85 9.95
C LEU A 236 26.78 -1.04 10.57
N PRO A 237 26.49 0.17 11.10
CA PRO A 237 27.51 1.04 11.63
C PRO A 237 28.08 0.52 12.95
N ALA A 238 29.36 0.78 13.20
CA ALA A 238 30.08 0.28 14.38
C ALA A 238 29.46 0.77 15.72
N ASP A 239 28.89 1.97 15.74
CA ASP A 239 28.20 2.54 16.91
C ASP A 239 26.85 1.87 17.19
N ARG A 240 26.28 1.16 16.18
CA ARG A 240 24.99 0.48 16.28
C ARG A 240 24.99 -0.78 15.41
N PRO A 241 25.76 -1.85 15.78
CA PRO A 241 25.97 -3.03 14.93
C PRO A 241 24.80 -4.03 14.96
N TYR A 242 23.56 -3.51 14.97
CA TYR A 242 22.33 -4.29 15.02
C TYR A 242 21.17 -3.53 14.37
N LEU A 243 20.13 -4.26 14.01
CA LEU A 243 18.85 -3.70 13.57
C LEU A 243 17.94 -3.40 14.77
N ASP A 244 17.22 -2.29 14.71
CA ASP A 244 16.15 -1.96 15.66
C ASP A 244 14.83 -2.60 15.28
N ALA A 245 14.53 -2.61 13.99
CA ALA A 245 13.33 -3.21 13.46
C ALA A 245 13.53 -3.80 12.05
N VAL A 246 12.68 -4.76 11.72
CA VAL A 246 12.48 -5.31 10.37
C VAL A 246 11.04 -5.02 9.96
N ILE A 247 10.84 -4.41 8.80
CA ILE A 247 9.51 -4.18 8.22
C ILE A 247 9.37 -5.12 7.03
N ASP A 248 8.52 -6.13 7.17
CA ASP A 248 8.48 -7.28 6.28
C ASP A 248 7.16 -7.46 5.55
N GLY A 249 7.25 -7.68 4.23
CA GLY A 249 6.15 -8.07 3.37
C GLY A 249 6.34 -9.40 2.67
N ALA A 250 7.48 -10.05 2.88
CA ALA A 250 7.86 -11.28 2.19
C ALA A 250 7.41 -12.56 2.92
N GLY A 251 7.55 -12.59 4.24
CA GLY A 251 7.30 -13.79 5.03
C GLY A 251 8.43 -14.82 4.92
N GLY A 252 8.09 -16.12 5.02
CA GLY A 252 9.06 -17.22 4.88
C GLY A 252 10.02 -17.30 6.06
N ASP A 253 11.33 -17.35 5.79
CA ASP A 253 12.39 -17.55 6.80
C ASP A 253 12.94 -16.26 7.42
N ILE A 254 12.30 -15.12 7.20
CA ILE A 254 12.80 -13.79 7.63
C ILE A 254 13.07 -13.73 9.14
N VAL A 255 12.25 -14.37 9.97
CA VAL A 255 12.46 -14.42 11.42
C VAL A 255 13.79 -15.09 11.74
N ALA A 256 14.02 -16.29 11.18
CA ALA A 256 15.26 -17.05 11.41
C ALA A 256 16.50 -16.28 10.94
N ARG A 257 16.41 -15.62 9.78
CA ARG A 257 17.49 -14.85 9.17
C ARG A 257 17.83 -13.58 9.97
N THR A 258 16.80 -12.87 10.47
CA THR A 258 17.01 -11.54 11.06
C THR A 258 17.13 -11.54 12.58
N THR A 259 16.72 -12.58 13.28
CA THR A 259 16.79 -12.66 14.75
C THR A 259 18.20 -12.38 15.30
N ARG A 260 19.26 -12.84 14.62
CA ARG A 260 20.65 -12.57 15.07
C ARG A 260 21.06 -11.11 14.82
N LEU A 261 20.53 -10.46 13.79
CA LEU A 261 20.81 -9.09 13.43
C LEU A 261 20.08 -8.08 14.32
N LEU A 262 18.90 -8.44 14.83
CA LEU A 262 18.12 -7.59 15.71
C LEU A 262 18.80 -7.41 17.08
N LYS A 263 18.66 -6.24 17.68
CA LYS A 263 18.98 -6.04 19.10
C LYS A 263 18.06 -6.88 20.00
N ALA A 264 18.41 -7.03 21.28
CA ALA A 264 17.45 -7.52 22.28
C ALA A 264 16.26 -6.53 22.37
N GLY A 265 15.02 -7.06 22.41
CA GLY A 265 13.81 -6.23 22.32
C GLY A 265 13.61 -5.57 20.95
N GLY A 266 14.19 -6.13 19.89
CA GLY A 266 13.94 -5.69 18.51
C GLY A 266 12.57 -6.10 18.02
N VAL A 267 12.11 -5.51 16.90
CA VAL A 267 10.76 -5.70 16.39
C VAL A 267 10.80 -6.23 14.95
N ILE A 268 9.96 -7.21 14.65
CA ILE A 268 9.61 -7.63 13.29
C ILE A 268 8.15 -7.25 13.05
N CYS A 269 7.91 -6.24 12.22
CA CYS A 269 6.56 -5.84 11.84
C CYS A 269 6.23 -6.41 10.47
N VAL A 270 5.21 -7.28 10.41
CA VAL A 270 4.81 -8.02 9.21
C VAL A 270 3.54 -7.42 8.65
N TYR A 271 3.59 -6.92 7.39
CA TYR A 271 2.43 -6.38 6.68
C TYR A 271 1.95 -7.28 5.52
N GLY A 272 2.68 -8.35 5.22
CA GLY A 272 2.34 -9.30 4.17
C GLY A 272 3.22 -10.54 4.22
N MET A 273 2.83 -11.56 3.46
CA MET A 273 3.55 -12.84 3.33
C MET A 273 3.48 -13.30 1.87
N THR A 274 4.11 -12.55 0.95
CA THR A 274 4.00 -12.80 -0.50
C THR A 274 4.81 -14.00 -0.98
N VAL A 275 5.83 -14.43 -0.24
CA VAL A 275 6.69 -15.59 -0.59
C VAL A 275 6.15 -16.88 0.01
N ALA A 276 5.75 -16.87 1.28
CA ALA A 276 5.19 -18.03 1.96
C ALA A 276 4.18 -17.59 3.04
N PRO A 277 3.03 -18.29 3.16
CA PRO A 277 1.97 -17.90 4.10
C PRO A 277 2.24 -18.36 5.55
N ARG A 278 3.47 -18.71 5.88
CA ARG A 278 3.90 -19.19 7.20
C ARG A 278 5.28 -18.63 7.54
N MET A 279 5.49 -18.39 8.84
CA MET A 279 6.77 -18.00 9.42
C MET A 279 6.98 -18.84 10.67
N GLU A 280 8.22 -19.34 10.88
CA GLU A 280 8.57 -20.06 12.09
C GLU A 280 9.02 -19.10 13.19
N TRP A 281 8.46 -19.28 14.39
CA TRP A 281 8.89 -18.59 15.59
C TRP A 281 9.72 -19.53 16.48
N ALA A 282 11.00 -19.25 16.60
CA ALA A 282 11.96 -20.14 17.26
C ALA A 282 12.50 -19.54 18.57
N MET A 283 12.96 -20.43 19.48
CA MET A 283 13.52 -20.04 20.80
C MET A 283 14.55 -18.91 20.76
N PRO A 284 15.46 -18.81 19.78
CA PRO A 284 16.38 -17.65 19.73
C PRO A 284 15.68 -16.29 19.67
N ALA A 285 14.51 -16.19 19.04
CA ALA A 285 13.73 -14.94 19.02
C ALA A 285 13.10 -14.68 20.40
N VAL A 286 12.60 -15.72 21.08
CA VAL A 286 12.07 -15.62 22.45
C VAL A 286 13.16 -15.17 23.42
N LEU A 287 14.33 -15.79 23.39
CA LEU A 287 15.46 -15.46 24.28
C LEU A 287 16.02 -14.06 24.04
N LYS A 288 15.82 -13.50 22.86
CA LYS A 288 16.19 -12.12 22.52
C LYS A 288 15.07 -11.12 22.76
N HIS A 289 13.92 -11.54 23.30
CA HIS A 289 12.75 -10.69 23.50
C HIS A 289 12.31 -9.96 22.22
N ILE A 290 12.35 -10.66 21.07
CA ILE A 290 11.90 -10.09 19.80
C ILE A 290 10.38 -10.02 19.77
N ASP A 291 9.81 -8.88 19.42
CA ASP A 291 8.39 -8.75 19.17
C ASP A 291 8.07 -9.02 17.70
N MET A 292 7.06 -9.86 17.43
CA MET A 292 6.49 -9.99 16.09
C MET A 292 5.10 -9.35 16.06
N LEU A 293 4.95 -8.29 15.27
CA LEU A 293 3.75 -7.47 15.23
C LEU A 293 3.11 -7.54 13.84
N ALA A 294 1.80 -7.78 13.82
CA ALA A 294 1.02 -7.76 12.58
C ALA A 294 0.58 -6.33 12.22
N CYS A 295 0.53 -6.04 10.93
CA CYS A 295 0.06 -4.79 10.39
C CYS A 295 -0.73 -5.03 9.10
N THR A 296 -1.96 -4.53 9.03
CA THR A 296 -2.74 -4.45 7.79
C THR A 296 -3.33 -3.07 7.66
N THR A 297 -2.90 -2.30 6.65
CA THR A 297 -3.38 -0.92 6.46
C THR A 297 -3.23 -0.05 7.72
N GLY A 298 -4.23 0.75 8.08
CA GLY A 298 -4.27 1.60 9.26
C GLY A 298 -5.61 2.35 9.38
N SER A 299 -5.75 3.18 10.42
CA SER A 299 -6.94 3.98 10.67
C SER A 299 -7.01 5.24 9.79
N ARG A 300 -8.19 5.87 9.72
CA ARG A 300 -8.37 7.20 9.09
C ARG A 300 -7.51 8.27 9.76
N ALA A 301 -7.33 8.20 11.08
CA ALA A 301 -6.45 9.12 11.79
C ALA A 301 -4.98 8.96 11.34
N GLU A 302 -4.50 7.71 11.20
CA GLU A 302 -3.16 7.45 10.67
C GLU A 302 -3.03 7.91 9.21
N PHE A 303 -4.09 7.78 8.41
CA PHE A 303 -4.09 8.24 7.02
C PHE A 303 -3.94 9.77 6.92
N ARG A 304 -4.62 10.53 7.77
CA ARG A 304 -4.45 11.99 7.84
C ARG A 304 -3.03 12.36 8.26
N ALA A 305 -2.51 11.73 9.33
CA ALA A 305 -1.15 11.97 9.79
C ALA A 305 -0.09 11.63 8.74
N LEU A 306 -0.30 10.56 7.98
CA LEU A 306 0.55 10.23 6.82
C LEU A 306 0.54 11.35 5.78
N VAL A 307 -0.66 11.80 5.36
CA VAL A 307 -0.78 12.81 4.29
C VAL A 307 -0.17 14.14 4.71
N GLU A 308 -0.38 14.55 5.97
CA GLU A 308 0.27 15.73 6.56
C GLU A 308 1.81 15.59 6.52
N PHE A 309 2.35 14.45 6.94
CA PHE A 309 3.78 14.18 6.91
C PHE A 309 4.35 14.17 5.48
N VAL A 310 3.63 13.58 4.54
CA VAL A 310 3.98 13.58 3.10
C VAL A 310 4.03 15.01 2.54
N GLN A 311 3.07 15.85 2.92
CA GLN A 311 3.05 17.28 2.55
C GLN A 311 4.22 18.03 3.17
N GLU A 312 4.49 17.86 4.46
CA GLU A 312 5.55 18.55 5.19
C GLU A 312 6.95 18.21 4.63
N HIS A 313 7.18 16.93 4.37
CA HIS A 313 8.49 16.44 3.91
C HIS A 313 8.60 16.34 2.39
N GLN A 314 7.62 16.79 1.63
CA GLN A 314 7.58 16.80 0.16
C GLN A 314 7.89 15.41 -0.46
N ILE A 315 7.42 14.34 0.21
CA ILE A 315 7.63 12.96 -0.22
C ILE A 315 6.80 12.69 -1.48
N ARG A 316 7.43 12.08 -2.51
CA ARG A 316 6.77 11.68 -3.75
C ARG A 316 6.73 10.17 -3.87
N PRO A 317 5.54 9.53 -3.88
CA PRO A 317 5.41 8.11 -4.16
C PRO A 317 5.99 7.74 -5.52
N VAL A 318 6.65 6.58 -5.59
CA VAL A 318 7.25 6.12 -6.85
C VAL A 318 6.19 5.47 -7.72
N VAL A 319 5.97 6.00 -8.90
CA VAL A 319 5.13 5.41 -9.95
C VAL A 319 6.03 4.63 -10.91
N SER A 320 5.74 3.34 -11.11
CA SER A 320 6.53 2.45 -11.95
C SER A 320 6.05 2.44 -13.40
N ARG A 321 4.75 2.31 -13.58
CA ARG A 321 4.11 2.28 -14.91
C ARG A 321 2.70 2.87 -14.84
N VAL A 322 2.31 3.52 -15.92
CA VAL A 322 0.98 4.11 -16.09
C VAL A 322 0.34 3.51 -17.34
N VAL A 323 -0.94 3.16 -17.22
CA VAL A 323 -1.82 2.80 -18.34
C VAL A 323 -2.93 3.83 -18.41
N ARG A 324 -3.29 4.25 -19.61
CA ARG A 324 -4.32 5.28 -19.86
C ARG A 324 -5.65 4.62 -20.24
N GLY A 325 -6.73 5.14 -19.66
CA GLY A 325 -8.10 4.72 -19.90
C GLY A 325 -8.53 3.48 -19.10
N LEU A 326 -9.74 3.51 -18.54
CA LEU A 326 -10.37 2.34 -17.90
C LEU A 326 -10.78 1.27 -18.93
N ASP A 327 -10.94 1.66 -20.17
CA ASP A 327 -11.29 0.82 -21.33
C ASP A 327 -10.09 0.07 -21.92
N ASN A 328 -8.87 0.48 -21.59
CA ASN A 328 -7.65 -0.23 -21.99
C ASN A 328 -7.42 -1.50 -21.13
N LEU A 329 -8.32 -2.48 -21.28
CA LEU A 329 -8.26 -3.71 -20.48
C LEU A 329 -6.98 -4.51 -20.69
N GLU A 330 -6.43 -4.52 -21.90
CA GLU A 330 -5.15 -5.19 -22.22
C GLU A 330 -3.98 -4.54 -21.48
N GLY A 331 -3.92 -3.20 -21.51
CA GLY A 331 -2.89 -2.45 -20.76
C GLY A 331 -3.00 -2.67 -19.26
N ILE A 332 -4.23 -2.69 -18.71
CA ILE A 332 -4.48 -2.95 -17.29
C ILE A 332 -4.09 -4.39 -16.92
N ASP A 333 -4.41 -5.39 -17.76
CA ASP A 333 -3.93 -6.77 -17.58
C ASP A 333 -2.40 -6.82 -17.56
N GLY A 334 -1.74 -6.05 -18.40
CA GLY A 334 -0.28 -5.91 -18.39
C GLY A 334 0.28 -5.35 -17.07
N LEU A 335 -0.44 -4.46 -16.37
CA LEU A 335 -0.05 -4.01 -15.02
C LEU A 335 -0.15 -5.15 -14.01
N PHE A 336 -1.19 -5.98 -14.06
CA PHE A 336 -1.33 -7.15 -13.20
C PHE A 336 -0.22 -8.19 -13.45
N GLU A 337 0.17 -8.40 -14.71
CA GLU A 337 1.28 -9.30 -15.04
C GLU A 337 2.63 -8.77 -14.53
N ASP A 338 2.89 -7.46 -14.63
CA ASP A 338 4.08 -6.86 -14.03
C ASP A 338 4.12 -7.09 -12.51
N MET A 339 2.96 -6.94 -11.82
CA MET A 339 2.84 -7.20 -10.39
C MET A 339 3.09 -8.66 -10.03
N LYS A 340 2.54 -9.59 -10.80
CA LYS A 340 2.63 -11.04 -10.59
C LYS A 340 4.08 -11.55 -10.68
N VAL A 341 4.86 -11.01 -11.61
CA VAL A 341 6.27 -11.39 -11.80
C VAL A 341 7.25 -10.48 -11.06
N GLY A 342 6.76 -9.44 -10.38
CA GLY A 342 7.58 -8.54 -9.58
C GLY A 342 8.50 -7.61 -10.37
N ARG A 343 8.14 -7.22 -11.61
CA ARG A 343 8.95 -6.34 -12.45
C ARG A 343 8.99 -4.91 -11.95
N GLN A 344 7.91 -4.44 -11.33
CA GLN A 344 7.75 -3.05 -10.94
C GLN A 344 8.78 -2.59 -9.90
N PHE A 345 9.06 -1.31 -9.92
CA PHE A 345 9.71 -0.57 -8.84
C PHE A 345 8.83 0.64 -8.51
N GLY A 346 7.85 0.44 -7.63
CA GLY A 346 6.82 1.40 -7.30
C GLY A 346 5.43 0.93 -7.64
N LYS A 347 4.50 1.88 -7.75
CA LYS A 347 3.08 1.65 -7.98
C LYS A 347 2.76 1.56 -9.47
N LEU A 348 1.75 0.76 -9.77
CA LEU A 348 1.15 0.59 -11.08
C LEU A 348 -0.16 1.36 -11.09
N VAL A 349 -0.30 2.32 -12.00
CA VAL A 349 -1.35 3.34 -11.96
C VAL A 349 -2.16 3.32 -13.25
N ILE A 350 -3.46 3.50 -13.13
CA ILE A 350 -4.39 3.76 -14.23
C ILE A 350 -4.69 5.26 -14.24
N ASP A 351 -4.38 5.94 -15.33
CA ASP A 351 -4.84 7.30 -15.63
C ASP A 351 -6.26 7.18 -16.20
N VAL A 352 -7.25 7.51 -15.36
CA VAL A 352 -8.68 7.27 -15.65
C VAL A 352 -9.23 8.29 -16.65
N ASP A 353 -8.74 9.52 -16.62
CA ASP A 353 -9.26 10.64 -17.44
C ASP A 353 -8.94 10.55 -18.93
N SER A 354 -7.90 9.80 -19.31
CA SER A 354 -7.49 9.74 -20.70
C SER A 354 -8.43 8.83 -21.50
N THR A 355 -9.30 9.43 -22.28
CA THR A 355 -9.82 8.78 -23.49
C THR A 355 -8.69 8.74 -24.50
N GLU A 356 -8.43 7.58 -25.12
CA GLU A 356 -7.58 7.55 -26.31
C GLU A 356 -8.14 8.53 -27.33
N SER A 357 -7.32 9.56 -27.67
CA SER A 357 -7.59 10.51 -28.74
C SER A 357 -7.16 9.93 -30.07
#